data_c03ae3bfa12972de025acbd4be8295a6
#
_entry.id   c03ae3bfa12972de025acbd4be8295a6
#
_cell.length_a   1.000
_cell.length_b   1.000
_cell.length_c   1.000
_cell.angle_alpha   90.00
_cell.angle_beta   90.00
_cell.angle_gamma   90.00
#
_symmetry.space_group_name_H-M   'P 1'
#
loop_
_entity.id
_entity.type
_entity.pdbx_description
1 polymer ?
#
loop_
_entity_poly.entity_id
_entity_poly.type
_entity_poly.pdbx_seq_one_letter_code
_entity_poly.pdbx_strand_id
1 'polypeptide(L)'
;MAIKDYIRERFFPHIWCPGCGHGTVLNSLLRAVSQLGMSKNEIVVVSGIGCSSRISGYVDFHTLHTLHGRALAFATGVKLSRPELNLIVPMGDGDALAIGGNHFIHAARRNIDLTAIVMNNRIYGMTGGQYSPLSGHGILATTAPYTNIDYAFDTVKLATAAGASFVARGTTYHVQQLAKILKQAILHEGFSVVEVLTQCPTYFGRKNRLGTAADMMEQYKNNTTPIGSKAKQENPDLIERGVFVQKEIPEYCSEYDKIIERAMKGN
;
A
#
# COMPACT_ATOMS: atom_id res chain seq x y z
N MET A 1 12.35 17.21 -10.13
CA MET A 1 12.73 17.61 -8.76
C MET A 1 13.58 16.50 -8.14
N ALA A 2 14.54 16.84 -7.29
CA ALA A 2 15.32 15.82 -6.56
C ALA A 2 14.48 15.19 -5.45
N ILE A 3 14.79 13.95 -5.04
CA ILE A 3 14.05 13.24 -3.98
C ILE A 3 13.96 14.05 -2.68
N LYS A 4 15.03 14.75 -2.33
CA LYS A 4 15.06 15.60 -1.12
C LYS A 4 14.03 16.73 -1.13
N ASP A 5 13.64 17.21 -2.33
CA ASP A 5 12.69 18.30 -2.46
C ASP A 5 11.26 17.87 -2.03
N TYR A 6 11.01 16.56 -1.96
CA TYR A 6 9.73 15.99 -1.56
C TYR A 6 9.67 15.60 -0.07
N ILE A 7 10.71 15.92 0.72
CA ILE A 7 10.82 15.54 2.14
C ILE A 7 10.63 16.77 3.04
N ARG A 8 9.86 16.64 4.10
CA ARG A 8 9.80 17.61 5.21
C ARG A 8 10.98 17.38 6.16
N GLU A 9 12.15 17.96 5.86
CA GLU A 9 13.41 17.76 6.60
C GLU A 9 13.27 17.95 8.10
N ARG A 10 12.43 18.90 8.56
CA ARG A 10 12.19 19.19 9.99
C ARG A 10 11.62 18.00 10.79
N PHE A 11 11.13 16.96 10.13
CA PHE A 11 10.58 15.77 10.77
C PHE A 11 11.53 14.57 10.71
N PHE A 12 12.78 14.79 10.33
CA PHE A 12 13.83 13.79 10.37
C PHE A 12 14.80 14.07 11.54
N PRO A 13 15.33 13.00 12.18
CA PRO A 13 15.14 11.58 11.85
C PRO A 13 13.71 11.09 12.06
N HIS A 14 13.24 10.19 11.18
CA HIS A 14 11.93 9.59 11.31
C HIS A 14 11.81 8.67 12.55
N ILE A 15 10.58 8.44 13.03
CA ILE A 15 10.34 7.64 14.24
C ILE A 15 10.24 6.14 14.01
N TRP A 16 10.35 5.66 12.78
CA TRP A 16 10.35 4.22 12.54
C TRP A 16 11.54 3.53 13.19
N CYS A 17 11.33 2.29 13.62
CA CYS A 17 12.37 1.48 14.23
C CYS A 17 13.56 1.25 13.27
N PRO A 18 14.78 1.07 13.81
CA PRO A 18 15.92 0.66 12.98
C PRO A 18 15.62 -0.62 12.18
N GLY A 19 15.89 -0.60 10.89
CA GLY A 19 15.62 -1.72 9.98
C GLY A 19 14.17 -1.92 9.55
N CYS A 20 13.24 -1.04 9.98
CA CYS A 20 11.85 -1.07 9.51
C CYS A 20 11.77 -0.81 8.00
N GLY A 21 11.00 -1.64 7.28
CA GLY A 21 10.88 -1.52 5.83
C GLY A 21 10.12 -0.29 5.33
N HIS A 22 9.40 0.42 6.20
CA HIS A 22 8.61 1.60 5.80
C HIS A 22 9.48 2.73 5.22
N GLY A 23 10.71 2.90 5.72
CA GLY A 23 11.66 3.86 5.14
C GLY A 23 12.03 3.52 3.69
N THR A 24 12.17 2.24 3.37
CA THR A 24 12.41 1.77 2.01
C THR A 24 11.21 2.02 1.11
N VAL A 25 9.99 1.82 1.60
CA VAL A 25 8.76 2.12 0.85
C VAL A 25 8.63 3.60 0.59
N LEU A 26 8.89 4.46 1.59
CA LEU A 26 8.92 5.92 1.40
C LEU A 26 9.92 6.32 0.31
N ASN A 27 11.15 5.81 0.37
CA ASN A 27 12.17 6.12 -0.63
C ASN A 27 11.75 5.66 -2.05
N SER A 28 11.16 4.46 -2.17
CA SER A 28 10.69 3.94 -3.45
C SER A 28 9.52 4.77 -4.01
N LEU A 29 8.61 5.24 -3.17
CA LEU A 29 7.54 6.15 -3.54
C LEU A 29 8.08 7.48 -4.07
N LEU A 30 9.00 8.10 -3.33
CA LEU A 30 9.61 9.37 -3.73
C LEU A 30 10.42 9.26 -5.03
N ARG A 31 11.07 8.11 -5.26
CA ARG A 31 11.71 7.81 -6.56
C ARG A 31 10.70 7.72 -7.69
N ALA A 32 9.58 7.07 -7.48
CA ALA A 32 8.50 6.97 -8.47
C ALA A 32 7.97 8.37 -8.83
N VAL A 33 7.62 9.18 -7.84
CA VAL A 33 7.14 10.55 -8.02
C VAL A 33 8.18 11.44 -8.71
N SER A 34 9.45 11.36 -8.30
CA SER A 34 10.55 12.10 -8.94
C SER A 34 10.73 11.75 -10.41
N GLN A 35 10.62 10.47 -10.77
CA GLN A 35 10.70 10.00 -12.16
C GLN A 35 9.50 10.42 -13.01
N LEU A 36 8.35 10.68 -12.39
CA LEU A 36 7.16 11.21 -13.06
C LEU A 36 7.25 12.72 -13.30
N GLY A 37 8.14 13.42 -12.59
CA GLY A 37 8.28 14.87 -12.70
C GLY A 37 7.11 15.65 -12.11
N MET A 38 6.27 15.01 -11.29
CA MET A 38 5.05 15.59 -10.72
C MET A 38 5.36 16.75 -9.78
N SER A 39 4.52 17.79 -9.84
CA SER A 39 4.56 18.89 -8.88
C SER A 39 4.02 18.46 -7.52
N LYS A 40 4.54 19.06 -6.45
CA LYS A 40 4.03 18.83 -5.08
C LYS A 40 2.53 19.14 -4.95
N ASN A 41 2.06 20.12 -5.72
CA ASN A 41 0.68 20.59 -5.67
C ASN A 41 -0.31 19.66 -6.41
N GLU A 42 0.19 18.73 -7.20
CA GLU A 42 -0.63 17.73 -7.92
C GLU A 42 -0.85 16.45 -7.10
N ILE A 43 -0.22 16.34 -5.92
CA ILE A 43 -0.21 15.12 -5.12
C ILE A 43 -0.85 15.38 -3.76
N VAL A 44 -1.77 14.49 -3.38
CA VAL A 44 -2.31 14.42 -2.02
C VAL A 44 -2.02 13.04 -1.43
N VAL A 45 -1.37 13.01 -0.28
CA VAL A 45 -1.14 11.77 0.48
C VAL A 45 -2.16 11.68 1.61
N VAL A 46 -3.07 10.73 1.51
CA VAL A 46 -4.10 10.47 2.53
C VAL A 46 -3.72 9.21 3.30
N SER A 47 -3.58 9.30 4.60
CA SER A 47 -3.22 8.16 5.45
C SER A 47 -4.19 7.94 6.59
N GLY A 48 -4.34 6.69 7.02
CA GLY A 48 -5.06 6.31 8.22
C GLY A 48 -4.18 6.42 9.47
N ILE A 49 -4.14 5.37 10.29
CA ILE A 49 -3.37 5.34 11.54
C ILE A 49 -2.47 4.09 11.58
N GLY A 50 -1.27 4.25 12.11
CA GLY A 50 -0.27 3.22 12.29
C GLY A 50 1.12 3.64 11.81
N CYS A 51 2.08 2.71 11.84
CA CYS A 51 3.45 2.99 11.42
C CYS A 51 3.54 3.46 9.96
N SER A 52 2.82 2.82 9.05
CA SER A 52 2.75 3.17 7.62
C SER A 52 2.21 4.58 7.40
N SER A 53 1.22 4.97 8.18
CA SER A 53 0.51 6.26 8.05
C SER A 53 1.38 7.46 8.44
N ARG A 54 2.54 7.24 9.08
CA ARG A 54 3.52 8.29 9.34
C ARG A 54 4.12 8.90 8.06
N ILE A 55 4.02 8.21 6.92
CA ILE A 55 4.47 8.73 5.61
C ILE A 55 3.90 10.12 5.34
N SER A 56 2.62 10.36 5.61
CA SER A 56 1.99 11.67 5.41
C SER A 56 2.66 12.81 6.20
N GLY A 57 3.32 12.50 7.31
CA GLY A 57 4.11 13.47 8.08
C GLY A 57 5.47 13.78 7.47
N TYR A 58 6.05 12.86 6.69
CA TYR A 58 7.42 12.98 6.17
C TYR A 58 7.52 13.53 4.77
N VAL A 59 6.45 13.45 3.98
CA VAL A 59 6.42 13.96 2.60
C VAL A 59 5.95 15.41 2.54
N ASP A 60 6.57 16.19 1.68
CA ASP A 60 6.24 17.60 1.44
C ASP A 60 5.26 17.75 0.25
N PHE A 61 4.14 17.04 0.36
CA PHE A 61 2.95 17.14 -0.49
C PHE A 61 1.79 17.73 0.30
N HIS A 62 0.63 17.91 -0.33
CA HIS A 62 -0.61 18.04 0.42
C HIS A 62 -0.88 16.73 1.15
N THR A 63 -1.19 16.81 2.44
CA THR A 63 -1.36 15.61 3.27
C THR A 63 -2.60 15.69 4.13
N LEU A 64 -3.29 14.56 4.26
CA LEU A 64 -4.44 14.39 5.13
C LEU A 64 -4.22 13.14 5.99
N HIS A 65 -3.99 13.33 7.29
CA HIS A 65 -3.86 12.24 8.27
C HIS A 65 -5.23 12.03 8.91
N THR A 66 -5.84 10.87 8.64
CA THR A 66 -7.24 10.59 8.99
C THR A 66 -7.37 9.59 10.14
N LEU A 67 -8.52 8.94 10.24
CA LEU A 67 -8.81 7.90 11.23
C LEU A 67 -8.37 6.52 10.75
N HIS A 68 -8.15 5.61 11.71
CA HIS A 68 -7.80 4.22 11.43
C HIS A 68 -8.85 3.53 10.55
N GLY A 69 -8.39 2.94 9.45
CA GLY A 69 -9.22 2.26 8.46
C GLY A 69 -10.12 3.17 7.63
N ARG A 70 -9.94 4.50 7.68
CA ARG A 70 -10.82 5.44 6.98
C ARG A 70 -10.14 6.22 5.85
N ALA A 71 -8.86 6.00 5.62
CA ALA A 71 -8.07 6.73 4.62
C ALA A 71 -8.72 6.70 3.23
N LEU A 72 -9.17 5.53 2.77
CA LEU A 72 -9.83 5.39 1.45
C LEU A 72 -11.16 6.12 1.36
N ALA A 73 -11.93 6.20 2.45
CA ALA A 73 -13.18 6.96 2.47
C ALA A 73 -12.91 8.47 2.33
N PHE A 74 -11.92 9.00 3.08
CA PHE A 74 -11.50 10.39 2.94
C PHE A 74 -10.90 10.68 1.57
N ALA A 75 -10.03 9.79 1.08
CA ALA A 75 -9.43 9.92 -0.26
C ALA A 75 -10.51 9.95 -1.35
N THR A 76 -11.52 9.10 -1.25
CA THR A 76 -12.69 9.12 -2.16
C THR A 76 -13.35 10.50 -2.17
N GLY A 77 -13.60 11.09 -1.00
CA GLY A 77 -14.19 12.42 -0.90
C GLY A 77 -13.32 13.51 -1.52
N VAL A 78 -12.01 13.46 -1.30
CA VAL A 78 -11.06 14.39 -1.94
C VAL A 78 -11.06 14.21 -3.45
N LYS A 79 -11.02 12.98 -3.97
CA LYS A 79 -11.02 12.69 -5.41
C LYS A 79 -12.30 13.19 -6.10
N LEU A 80 -13.46 12.96 -5.49
CA LEU A 80 -14.74 13.47 -6.00
C LEU A 80 -14.84 15.00 -6.03
N SER A 81 -14.14 15.66 -5.09
CA SER A 81 -14.13 17.13 -5.01
C SER A 81 -13.08 17.78 -5.92
N ARG A 82 -11.98 17.08 -6.19
CA ARG A 82 -10.82 17.54 -6.97
C ARG A 82 -10.29 16.37 -7.82
N PRO A 83 -11.01 16.02 -8.92
CA PRO A 83 -10.68 14.85 -9.75
C PRO A 83 -9.27 14.89 -10.36
N GLU A 84 -8.72 16.08 -10.58
CA GLU A 84 -7.41 16.31 -11.18
C GLU A 84 -6.23 15.92 -10.28
N LEU A 85 -6.45 15.74 -8.98
CA LEU A 85 -5.37 15.44 -8.04
C LEU A 85 -5.00 13.96 -8.03
N ASN A 86 -3.71 13.69 -7.89
CA ASN A 86 -3.17 12.34 -7.74
C ASN A 86 -3.19 11.96 -6.25
N LEU A 87 -4.03 11.03 -5.89
CA LEU A 87 -4.20 10.60 -4.51
C LEU A 87 -3.45 9.31 -4.23
N ILE A 88 -2.52 9.38 -3.29
CA ILE A 88 -1.71 8.26 -2.83
C ILE A 88 -2.11 7.93 -1.39
N VAL A 89 -2.48 6.69 -1.14
CA VAL A 89 -3.05 6.25 0.15
C VAL A 89 -2.18 5.15 0.77
N PRO A 90 -1.10 5.52 1.51
CA PRO A 90 -0.29 4.55 2.24
C PRO A 90 -1.02 4.07 3.50
N MET A 91 -1.20 2.76 3.60
CA MET A 91 -1.89 2.09 4.71
C MET A 91 -1.09 0.89 5.19
N GLY A 92 -1.22 0.53 6.47
CA GLY A 92 -0.78 -0.77 6.96
C GLY A 92 -1.79 -1.86 6.63
N ASP A 93 -1.37 -3.10 6.75
CA ASP A 93 -2.20 -4.29 6.52
C ASP A 93 -3.48 -4.29 7.38
N GLY A 94 -3.38 -4.01 8.68
CA GLY A 94 -4.54 -3.90 9.55
C GLY A 94 -5.39 -2.65 9.29
N ASP A 95 -4.76 -1.53 8.91
CA ASP A 95 -5.44 -0.29 8.55
C ASP A 95 -6.30 -0.48 7.28
N ALA A 96 -5.75 -1.19 6.28
CA ALA A 96 -6.41 -1.41 5.00
C ALA A 96 -7.46 -2.53 5.03
N LEU A 97 -7.13 -3.69 5.61
CA LEU A 97 -7.87 -4.94 5.41
C LEU A 97 -8.58 -5.47 6.67
N ALA A 98 -8.34 -4.89 7.85
CA ALA A 98 -9.17 -5.13 9.02
C ALA A 98 -10.31 -4.10 9.06
N ILE A 99 -10.14 -3.05 9.84
CA ILE A 99 -11.18 -2.02 10.01
C ILE A 99 -11.47 -1.24 8.71
N GLY A 100 -10.51 -1.15 7.80
CA GLY A 100 -10.64 -0.50 6.49
C GLY A 100 -11.21 -1.40 5.38
N GLY A 101 -11.38 -2.71 5.61
CA GLY A 101 -11.70 -3.69 4.56
C GLY A 101 -12.95 -3.35 3.75
N ASN A 102 -13.99 -2.84 4.38
CA ASN A 102 -15.20 -2.40 3.68
C ASN A 102 -14.92 -1.24 2.70
N HIS A 103 -14.15 -0.24 3.12
CA HIS A 103 -13.79 0.90 2.26
C HIS A 103 -12.87 0.46 1.13
N PHE A 104 -11.96 -0.50 1.39
CA PHE A 104 -11.08 -1.07 0.38
C PHE A 104 -11.88 -1.75 -0.74
N ILE A 105 -12.81 -2.64 -0.39
CA ILE A 105 -13.67 -3.35 -1.34
C ILE A 105 -14.50 -2.36 -2.15
N HIS A 106 -15.10 -1.36 -1.50
CA HIS A 106 -15.97 -0.41 -2.20
C HIS A 106 -15.22 0.61 -3.07
N ALA A 107 -14.00 1.02 -2.70
CA ALA A 107 -13.15 1.84 -3.57
C ALA A 107 -12.72 1.06 -4.83
N ALA A 108 -12.33 -0.22 -4.66
CA ALA A 108 -11.98 -1.11 -5.76
C ALA A 108 -13.17 -1.33 -6.71
N ARG A 109 -14.33 -1.70 -6.17
CA ARG A 109 -15.55 -1.96 -6.94
C ARG A 109 -16.02 -0.75 -7.77
N ARG A 110 -15.81 0.46 -7.25
CA ARG A 110 -16.16 1.70 -7.96
C ARG A 110 -15.09 2.17 -8.92
N ASN A 111 -13.94 1.55 -8.92
CA ASN A 111 -12.78 1.97 -9.71
C ASN A 111 -12.44 3.46 -9.51
N ILE A 112 -12.45 3.93 -8.27
CA ILE A 112 -12.08 5.33 -7.96
C ILE A 112 -10.59 5.50 -8.19
N ASP A 113 -10.18 6.53 -8.91
CA ASP A 113 -8.77 6.81 -9.23
C ASP A 113 -7.97 7.20 -7.99
N LEU A 114 -7.48 6.17 -7.30
CA LEU A 114 -6.67 6.22 -6.08
C LEU A 114 -5.55 5.19 -6.15
N THR A 115 -4.35 5.55 -5.70
CA THR A 115 -3.23 4.61 -5.52
C THR A 115 -3.12 4.16 -4.07
N ALA A 116 -3.68 2.99 -3.74
CA ALA A 116 -3.59 2.38 -2.42
C ALA A 116 -2.28 1.58 -2.28
N ILE A 117 -1.43 1.93 -1.31
CA ILE A 117 -0.19 1.21 -1.00
C ILE A 117 -0.39 0.46 0.32
N VAL A 118 -0.58 -0.85 0.26
CA VAL A 118 -0.77 -1.72 1.44
C VAL A 118 0.59 -2.23 1.91
N MET A 119 1.10 -1.64 3.00
CA MET A 119 2.38 -1.99 3.60
C MET A 119 2.21 -3.19 4.52
N ASN A 120 2.36 -4.38 3.96
CA ASN A 120 2.15 -5.66 4.63
C ASN A 120 3.38 -6.05 5.46
N ASN A 121 3.35 -5.76 6.75
CA ASN A 121 4.34 -6.22 7.72
C ASN A 121 3.83 -7.32 8.66
N ARG A 122 2.61 -7.80 8.41
CA ARG A 122 1.93 -8.89 9.13
C ARG A 122 1.70 -8.64 10.61
N ILE A 123 1.63 -7.36 11.04
CA ILE A 123 1.49 -7.02 12.46
C ILE A 123 1.02 -5.57 12.67
N TYR A 124 0.23 -5.30 13.69
CA TYR A 124 0.04 -3.94 14.21
C TYR A 124 1.27 -3.51 15.01
N GLY A 125 2.23 -2.84 14.37
CA GLY A 125 3.49 -2.49 15.03
C GLY A 125 3.34 -1.36 16.04
N MET A 126 2.68 -0.26 15.70
CA MET A 126 2.60 0.93 16.54
C MET A 126 1.95 0.69 17.91
N THR A 127 0.99 -0.20 18.00
CA THR A 127 0.21 -0.48 19.20
C THR A 127 0.77 -1.64 20.05
N GLY A 128 1.91 -2.23 19.65
CA GLY A 128 2.60 -3.22 20.49
C GLY A 128 2.58 -4.65 19.97
N GLY A 129 2.26 -4.89 18.70
CA GLY A 129 2.45 -6.19 18.06
C GLY A 129 1.25 -7.14 18.09
N GLN A 130 0.06 -6.64 17.91
CA GLN A 130 -1.14 -7.45 17.72
C GLN A 130 -1.13 -8.08 16.31
N TYR A 131 -1.69 -9.28 16.15
CA TYR A 131 -1.81 -9.89 14.83
C TYR A 131 -2.81 -9.12 13.97
N SER A 132 -2.54 -9.07 12.67
CA SER A 132 -3.35 -8.43 11.64
C SER A 132 -4.02 -9.49 10.76
N PRO A 133 -4.96 -9.11 9.88
CA PRO A 133 -5.54 -10.05 8.92
C PRO A 133 -4.53 -10.67 7.95
N LEU A 134 -3.30 -10.16 7.88
CA LEU A 134 -2.21 -10.69 7.05
C LEU A 134 -1.15 -11.46 7.85
N SER A 135 -1.38 -11.67 9.14
CA SER A 135 -0.42 -12.33 10.04
C SER A 135 -0.20 -13.81 9.74
N GLY A 136 -1.22 -14.50 9.23
CA GLY A 136 -1.13 -15.91 8.89
C GLY A 136 -1.23 -16.88 10.06
N HIS A 137 -1.51 -18.12 9.73
CA HIS A 137 -1.61 -19.23 10.67
C HIS A 137 -0.23 -19.58 11.26
N GLY A 138 -0.20 -19.93 12.54
CA GLY A 138 1.01 -20.40 13.22
C GLY A 138 1.98 -19.31 13.69
N ILE A 139 1.75 -18.03 13.38
CA ILE A 139 2.63 -16.95 13.83
C ILE A 139 2.35 -16.54 15.28
N LEU A 140 3.38 -15.98 15.93
CA LEU A 140 3.28 -15.42 17.26
C LEU A 140 3.08 -13.90 17.20
N ALA A 141 2.11 -13.42 17.99
CA ALA A 141 1.84 -12.01 18.18
C ALA A 141 1.53 -11.71 19.66
N THR A 142 1.42 -10.43 20.02
CA THR A 142 1.08 -10.07 21.41
C THR A 142 -0.33 -10.55 21.78
N THR A 143 -1.25 -10.54 20.84
CA THR A 143 -2.63 -11.05 21.01
C THR A 143 -2.79 -12.53 20.62
N ALA A 144 -1.72 -13.19 20.17
CA ALA A 144 -1.68 -14.62 19.87
C ALA A 144 -0.39 -15.25 20.45
N PRO A 145 -0.25 -15.34 21.81
CA PRO A 145 0.96 -15.82 22.45
C PRO A 145 1.20 -17.32 22.27
N TYR A 146 0.15 -18.08 21.97
CA TYR A 146 0.17 -19.53 21.68
C TYR A 146 0.05 -19.88 20.21
N THR A 147 0.27 -18.93 19.33
CA THR A 147 0.11 -18.92 17.87
C THR A 147 -1.26 -18.45 17.38
N ASN A 148 -1.24 -17.78 16.23
CA ASN A 148 -2.46 -17.39 15.51
C ASN A 148 -3.05 -18.59 14.79
N ILE A 149 -4.37 -18.78 14.88
CA ILE A 149 -5.12 -19.85 14.19
C ILE A 149 -5.83 -19.37 12.93
N ASP A 150 -5.91 -18.04 12.72
CA ASP A 150 -6.57 -17.47 11.55
C ASP A 150 -5.69 -17.61 10.30
N TYR A 151 -6.34 -17.77 9.15
CA TYR A 151 -5.66 -17.71 7.86
C TYR A 151 -5.53 -16.27 7.37
N ALA A 152 -4.39 -15.95 6.78
CA ALA A 152 -4.16 -14.62 6.22
C ALA A 152 -5.01 -14.38 4.97
N PHE A 153 -5.49 -13.14 4.79
CA PHE A 153 -5.94 -12.70 3.48
C PHE A 153 -4.79 -12.68 2.47
N ASP A 154 -5.09 -12.99 1.22
CA ASP A 154 -4.23 -12.66 0.09
C ASP A 154 -4.71 -11.32 -0.49
N THR A 155 -3.93 -10.26 -0.27
CA THR A 155 -4.27 -8.90 -0.72
C THR A 155 -4.50 -8.83 -2.22
N VAL A 156 -3.69 -9.55 -3.01
CA VAL A 156 -3.78 -9.56 -4.48
C VAL A 156 -5.08 -10.20 -4.91
N LYS A 157 -5.42 -11.37 -4.35
CA LYS A 157 -6.69 -12.06 -4.67
C LYS A 157 -7.89 -11.22 -4.26
N LEU A 158 -7.85 -10.63 -3.06
CA LEU A 158 -8.94 -9.80 -2.54
C LEU A 158 -9.15 -8.55 -3.40
N ALA A 159 -8.08 -7.83 -3.76
CA ALA A 159 -8.15 -6.65 -4.61
C ALA A 159 -8.68 -7.00 -6.00
N THR A 160 -8.21 -8.12 -6.57
CA THR A 160 -8.68 -8.61 -7.88
C THR A 160 -10.15 -8.98 -7.87
N ALA A 161 -10.59 -9.72 -6.84
CA ALA A 161 -11.99 -10.11 -6.67
C ALA A 161 -12.91 -8.92 -6.40
N ALA A 162 -12.40 -7.88 -5.71
CA ALA A 162 -13.13 -6.63 -5.49
C ALA A 162 -13.21 -5.73 -6.75
N GLY A 163 -12.49 -6.06 -7.82
CA GLY A 163 -12.57 -5.35 -9.10
C GLY A 163 -11.55 -4.23 -9.31
N ALA A 164 -10.47 -4.18 -8.53
CA ALA A 164 -9.39 -3.23 -8.75
C ALA A 164 -8.80 -3.36 -10.15
N SER A 165 -8.62 -2.24 -10.84
CA SER A 165 -8.15 -2.21 -12.24
C SER A 165 -6.64 -2.34 -12.37
N PHE A 166 -5.88 -2.02 -11.30
CA PHE A 166 -4.46 -2.29 -11.20
C PHE A 166 -4.15 -2.99 -9.88
N VAL A 167 -3.50 -4.16 -9.94
CA VAL A 167 -3.09 -4.91 -8.74
C VAL A 167 -1.66 -5.40 -8.91
N ALA A 168 -0.81 -5.06 -7.94
CA ALA A 168 0.59 -5.45 -7.96
C ALA A 168 1.10 -5.81 -6.56
N ARG A 169 2.19 -6.59 -6.51
CA ARG A 169 2.94 -6.90 -5.29
C ARG A 169 4.41 -6.60 -5.50
N GLY A 170 5.00 -5.88 -4.55
CA GLY A 170 6.43 -5.61 -4.46
C GLY A 170 6.99 -6.02 -3.10
N THR A 171 8.29 -5.86 -2.92
CA THR A 171 8.97 -6.12 -1.65
C THR A 171 9.99 -5.03 -1.36
N THR A 172 10.34 -4.86 -0.11
CA THR A 172 11.40 -3.92 0.32
C THR A 172 12.81 -4.35 -0.08
N TYR A 173 13.01 -5.61 -0.47
CA TYR A 173 14.28 -6.07 -1.05
C TYR A 173 14.46 -5.60 -2.50
N HIS A 174 13.41 -5.68 -3.33
CA HIS A 174 13.47 -5.39 -4.76
C HIS A 174 13.12 -3.91 -5.04
N VAL A 175 13.87 -2.99 -4.47
CA VAL A 175 13.57 -1.55 -4.44
C VAL A 175 13.38 -0.90 -5.81
N GLN A 176 14.15 -1.32 -6.81
CA GLN A 176 14.02 -0.78 -8.18
C GLN A 176 12.72 -1.24 -8.84
N GLN A 177 12.38 -2.52 -8.66
CA GLN A 177 11.10 -3.06 -9.14
C GLN A 177 9.92 -2.38 -8.42
N LEU A 178 10.03 -2.18 -7.10
CA LEU A 178 9.01 -1.50 -6.31
C LEU A 178 8.78 -0.08 -6.81
N ALA A 179 9.84 0.70 -7.03
CA ALA A 179 9.71 2.06 -7.57
C ALA A 179 9.05 2.06 -8.97
N LYS A 180 9.38 1.09 -9.82
CA LYS A 180 8.74 0.94 -11.15
C LYS A 180 7.25 0.60 -11.03
N ILE A 181 6.89 -0.32 -10.14
CA ILE A 181 5.49 -0.71 -9.88
C ILE A 181 4.70 0.50 -9.34
N LEU A 182 5.25 1.23 -8.36
CA LEU A 182 4.60 2.42 -7.80
C LEU A 182 4.39 3.50 -8.87
N LYS A 183 5.38 3.70 -9.75
CA LYS A 183 5.24 4.60 -10.89
C LYS A 183 4.08 4.20 -11.81
N GLN A 184 3.97 2.91 -12.14
CA GLN A 184 2.87 2.39 -12.96
C GLN A 184 1.52 2.57 -12.28
N ALA A 185 1.44 2.29 -10.98
CA ALA A 185 0.23 2.42 -10.19
C ALA A 185 -0.27 3.88 -10.11
N ILE A 186 0.65 4.85 -9.99
CA ILE A 186 0.30 6.29 -9.94
C ILE A 186 -0.18 6.80 -11.30
N LEU A 187 0.35 6.26 -12.40
CA LEU A 187 -0.07 6.63 -13.76
C LEU A 187 -1.35 5.93 -14.23
N HIS A 188 -1.76 4.89 -13.54
CA HIS A 188 -2.96 4.14 -13.91
C HIS A 188 -4.21 4.91 -13.51
N GLU A 189 -5.11 5.12 -14.46
CA GLU A 189 -6.42 5.72 -14.22
C GLU A 189 -7.39 4.67 -13.66
N GLY A 190 -7.81 4.87 -12.41
CA GLY A 190 -8.66 3.95 -11.67
C GLY A 190 -8.03 3.44 -10.37
N PHE A 191 -8.65 2.45 -9.75
CA PHE A 191 -8.21 1.97 -8.43
C PHE A 191 -7.00 1.04 -8.54
N SER A 192 -5.87 1.57 -8.11
CA SER A 192 -4.60 0.86 -8.03
C SER A 192 -4.31 0.34 -6.63
N VAL A 193 -3.95 -0.94 -6.53
CA VAL A 193 -3.49 -1.58 -5.28
C VAL A 193 -2.06 -2.09 -5.45
N VAL A 194 -1.16 -1.60 -4.61
CA VAL A 194 0.21 -2.11 -4.52
C VAL A 194 0.44 -2.66 -3.13
N GLU A 195 0.43 -4.00 -3.00
CA GLU A 195 0.89 -4.64 -1.78
C GLU A 195 2.41 -4.60 -1.73
N VAL A 196 2.98 -4.15 -0.61
CA VAL A 196 4.43 -4.16 -0.38
C VAL A 196 4.75 -5.04 0.82
N LEU A 197 5.39 -6.18 0.57
CA LEU A 197 5.93 -7.02 1.65
C LEU A 197 7.08 -6.27 2.32
N THR A 198 6.88 -5.91 3.58
CA THR A 198 7.79 -5.06 4.34
C THR A 198 8.06 -5.65 5.72
N GLN A 199 9.29 -5.55 6.21
CA GLN A 199 9.68 -6.14 7.49
C GLN A 199 9.35 -5.23 8.68
N CYS A 200 8.91 -5.86 9.78
CA CYS A 200 8.83 -5.28 11.12
C CYS A 200 9.77 -6.05 12.06
N PRO A 201 11.05 -5.64 12.20
CA PRO A 201 12.01 -6.39 13.03
C PRO A 201 11.63 -6.39 14.52
N THR A 202 11.09 -5.27 15.00
CA THR A 202 10.86 -5.02 16.42
C THR A 202 9.79 -5.93 17.03
N TYR A 203 8.64 -6.09 16.37
CA TYR A 203 7.55 -6.92 16.90
C TYR A 203 7.42 -8.26 16.18
N PHE A 204 7.24 -8.26 14.88
CA PHE A 204 7.04 -9.49 14.11
C PHE A 204 8.30 -10.34 14.06
N GLY A 205 9.41 -9.76 13.63
CA GLY A 205 10.69 -10.47 13.47
C GLY A 205 11.19 -11.05 14.79
N ARG A 206 11.23 -10.24 15.85
CA ARG A 206 11.71 -10.68 17.15
C ARG A 206 10.85 -11.79 17.75
N LYS A 207 9.50 -11.66 17.73
CA LYS A 207 8.60 -12.68 18.27
C LYS A 207 8.69 -14.00 17.52
N ASN A 208 8.82 -13.93 16.21
CA ASN A 208 8.87 -15.12 15.35
C ASN A 208 10.30 -15.57 15.03
N ARG A 209 11.33 -15.02 15.72
CA ARG A 209 12.75 -15.40 15.61
C ARG A 209 13.26 -15.38 14.16
N LEU A 210 12.92 -14.36 13.41
CA LEU A 210 13.26 -14.23 11.98
C LEU A 210 14.64 -13.59 11.72
N GLY A 211 15.48 -13.47 12.75
CA GLY A 211 16.80 -12.87 12.67
C GLY A 211 16.79 -11.35 12.69
N THR A 212 17.79 -10.76 12.07
CA THR A 212 17.96 -9.31 11.95
C THR A 212 17.04 -8.74 10.86
N ALA A 213 16.99 -7.41 10.75
CA ALA A 213 16.27 -6.75 9.66
C ALA A 213 16.84 -7.12 8.27
N ALA A 214 18.15 -7.35 8.17
CA ALA A 214 18.81 -7.80 6.95
C ALA A 214 18.38 -9.23 6.58
N ASP A 215 18.35 -10.14 7.57
CA ASP A 215 17.89 -11.52 7.37
C ASP A 215 16.42 -11.54 6.88
N MET A 216 15.56 -10.70 7.47
CA MET A 216 14.17 -10.58 7.04
C MET A 216 14.03 -10.03 5.60
N MET A 217 14.88 -9.09 5.19
CA MET A 217 14.92 -8.62 3.80
C MET A 217 15.41 -9.73 2.85
N GLU A 218 16.42 -10.50 3.26
CA GLU A 218 16.93 -11.60 2.46
C GLU A 218 15.90 -12.73 2.28
N GLN A 219 15.01 -12.93 3.27
CA GLN A 219 13.85 -13.81 3.11
C GLN A 219 12.95 -13.37 1.94
N TYR A 220 12.77 -12.07 1.70
CA TYR A 220 12.01 -11.60 0.52
C TYR A 220 12.74 -11.90 -0.79
N LYS A 221 14.08 -11.89 -0.81
CA LYS A 221 14.86 -12.35 -1.97
C LYS A 221 14.61 -13.81 -2.28
N ASN A 222 14.71 -14.62 -1.23
CA ASN A 222 14.73 -16.09 -1.37
C ASN A 222 13.32 -16.69 -1.52
N ASN A 223 12.31 -16.07 -0.90
CA ASN A 223 10.93 -16.60 -0.85
C ASN A 223 9.98 -15.90 -1.83
N THR A 224 10.48 -15.05 -2.72
CA THR A 224 9.64 -14.42 -3.75
C THR A 224 10.19 -14.63 -5.15
N THR A 225 9.30 -14.72 -6.13
CA THR A 225 9.65 -14.89 -7.55
C THR A 225 8.84 -13.92 -8.43
N PRO A 226 9.32 -13.53 -9.61
CA PRO A 226 8.48 -12.80 -10.55
C PRO A 226 7.25 -13.62 -10.94
N ILE A 227 6.13 -12.92 -11.18
CA ILE A 227 4.89 -13.55 -11.65
C ILE A 227 5.13 -14.31 -12.96
N GLY A 228 4.52 -15.49 -13.07
CA GLY A 228 4.68 -16.37 -14.24
C GLY A 228 6.05 -17.05 -14.37
N SER A 229 6.89 -16.99 -13.34
CA SER A 229 8.19 -17.66 -13.31
C SER A 229 8.05 -19.19 -13.22
N LYS A 230 8.93 -19.92 -13.91
CA LYS A 230 9.06 -21.38 -13.77
C LYS A 230 9.35 -21.79 -12.32
N ALA A 231 10.10 -20.97 -11.56
CA ALA A 231 10.39 -21.24 -10.16
C ALA A 231 9.12 -21.38 -9.30
N LYS A 232 8.02 -20.71 -9.65
CA LYS A 232 6.72 -20.88 -8.97
C LYS A 232 6.10 -22.25 -9.22
N GLN A 233 6.33 -22.84 -10.39
CA GLN A 233 5.87 -24.19 -10.72
C GLN A 233 6.68 -25.26 -9.98
N GLU A 234 7.99 -25.02 -9.82
CA GLU A 234 8.91 -25.92 -9.11
C GLU A 234 8.74 -25.81 -7.59
N ASN A 235 8.45 -24.62 -7.07
CA ASN A 235 8.20 -24.37 -5.65
C ASN A 235 6.92 -23.54 -5.46
N PRO A 236 5.77 -24.21 -5.21
CA PRO A 236 4.48 -23.56 -5.00
C PRO A 236 4.41 -22.60 -3.80
N ASP A 237 5.35 -22.70 -2.85
CA ASP A 237 5.36 -21.84 -1.66
C ASP A 237 5.95 -20.44 -1.93
N LEU A 238 6.64 -20.25 -3.06
CA LEU A 238 7.17 -18.95 -3.43
C LEU A 238 6.04 -17.94 -3.64
N ILE A 239 6.20 -16.75 -3.08
CA ILE A 239 5.26 -15.64 -3.24
C ILE A 239 5.58 -14.93 -4.57
N GLU A 240 4.61 -14.82 -5.44
CA GLU A 240 4.78 -14.08 -6.69
C GLU A 240 4.76 -12.57 -6.45
N ARG A 241 5.61 -11.83 -7.18
CA ARG A 241 5.72 -10.37 -7.22
C ARG A 241 5.72 -9.84 -8.64
N GLY A 242 5.14 -8.67 -8.84
CA GLY A 242 4.95 -8.05 -10.14
C GLY A 242 3.57 -7.45 -10.27
N VAL A 243 3.13 -7.20 -11.49
CA VAL A 243 1.78 -6.71 -11.82
C VAL A 243 0.90 -7.91 -12.15
N PHE A 244 -0.17 -8.11 -11.39
CA PHE A 244 -1.12 -9.22 -11.54
C PHE A 244 -2.34 -8.84 -12.38
N VAL A 245 -2.78 -7.59 -12.24
CA VAL A 245 -3.91 -7.02 -12.97
C VAL A 245 -3.51 -5.64 -13.48
N GLN A 246 -3.78 -5.39 -14.74
CA GLN A 246 -3.76 -4.06 -15.34
C GLN A 246 -4.80 -4.04 -16.45
N LYS A 247 -5.90 -3.31 -16.22
CA LYS A 247 -7.05 -3.24 -17.11
C LYS A 247 -7.46 -1.79 -17.28
N GLU A 248 -7.76 -1.40 -18.47
CA GLU A 248 -8.40 -0.11 -18.77
C GLU A 248 -9.91 -0.29 -18.66
N ILE A 249 -10.48 0.27 -17.60
CA ILE A 249 -11.93 0.32 -17.36
C ILE A 249 -12.31 1.74 -16.93
N PRO A 250 -13.53 2.20 -17.28
CA PRO A 250 -13.95 3.56 -16.96
C PRO A 250 -13.77 3.91 -15.47
N GLU A 251 -13.20 5.08 -15.21
CA GLU A 251 -12.98 5.62 -13.87
C GLU A 251 -14.25 6.27 -13.35
N TYR A 252 -14.48 6.20 -12.03
CA TYR A 252 -15.74 6.59 -11.40
C TYR A 252 -16.08 8.07 -11.58
N CYS A 253 -15.11 8.99 -11.40
CA CYS A 253 -15.38 10.43 -11.50
C CYS A 253 -15.75 10.82 -12.91
N SER A 254 -15.01 10.33 -13.91
CA SER A 254 -15.28 10.58 -15.32
C SER A 254 -16.66 10.05 -15.77
N GLU A 255 -17.08 8.89 -15.26
CA GLU A 255 -18.42 8.37 -15.51
C GLU A 255 -19.51 9.17 -14.80
N TYR A 256 -19.21 9.66 -13.58
CA TYR A 256 -20.16 10.48 -12.81
C TYR A 256 -20.36 11.85 -13.45
N ASP A 257 -19.32 12.46 -14.01
CA ASP A 257 -19.41 13.72 -14.74
C ASP A 257 -20.34 13.61 -15.95
N LYS A 258 -20.33 12.49 -16.68
CA LYS A 258 -21.28 12.23 -17.77
C LYS A 258 -22.73 12.19 -17.29
N ILE A 259 -22.98 11.70 -16.06
CA ILE A 259 -24.30 11.69 -15.45
C ILE A 259 -24.74 13.12 -15.12
N ILE A 260 -23.83 13.92 -14.53
CA ILE A 260 -24.08 15.33 -14.24
C ILE A 260 -24.42 16.11 -15.50
N GLU A 261 -23.64 15.95 -16.57
CA GLU A 261 -23.90 16.60 -17.87
C GLU A 261 -25.27 16.23 -18.45
N ARG A 262 -25.67 14.95 -18.36
CA ARG A 262 -27.01 14.51 -18.81
C ARG A 262 -28.10 15.16 -17.99
N ALA A 263 -27.96 15.15 -16.65
CA ALA A 263 -28.93 15.78 -15.75
C ALA A 263 -29.09 17.28 -16.01
N MET A 264 -27.99 17.98 -16.28
CA MET A 264 -28.02 19.42 -16.63
C MET A 264 -28.67 19.70 -17.99
N LYS A 265 -28.62 18.77 -18.92
CA LYS A 265 -29.26 18.89 -20.25
C LYS A 265 -30.75 18.53 -20.23
N GLY A 266 -31.28 18.06 -19.10
CA GLY A 266 -32.71 17.76 -18.92
C GLY A 266 -33.19 16.45 -19.61
N ASN A 267 -32.26 15.50 -19.84
CA ASN A 267 -32.53 14.19 -20.44
C ASN A 267 -32.45 13.08 -19.38
#